data_6ffb4fc7f7142ceb5d52305215eef743
#
_entry.id   6ffb4fc7f7142ceb5d52305215eef743
#
_cell.length_a   1.000
_cell.length_b   1.000
_cell.length_c   1.000
_cell.angle_alpha   90.00
_cell.angle_beta   90.00
_cell.angle_gamma   90.00
#
_symmetry.space_group_name_H-M   'P 1'
#
loop_
_entity.id
_entity.type
_entity.pdbx_description
1 polymer ?
#
loop_
_entity_poly.entity_id
_entity_poly.type
_entity_poly.pdbx_seq_one_letter_code
_entity_poly.pdbx_strand_id
1 'polypeptide(L)'
;ASQRLALAVSLLHFLEAGRPPTRAQLAAELGLTDASNAWDARLPLADHLQGLLGLATELARLSVGSVIAEGASARLPGRALDCLTDLRRGFRLLARDGGELCGSADARLARELAKVEDVVYDVALRKRK
;
A
#
# COMPACT_ATOMS: atom_id res chain seq x y z
N ALA A 1 -9.44 11.99 -9.73
CA ALA A 1 -9.57 12.68 -8.43
C ALA A 1 -9.86 11.69 -7.29
N SER A 2 -10.76 10.72 -7.50
CA SER A 2 -11.09 9.74 -6.45
C SER A 2 -9.91 8.83 -6.10
N GLN A 3 -9.06 8.49 -7.07
CA GLN A 3 -7.88 7.67 -6.83
C GLN A 3 -6.84 8.36 -5.94
N ARG A 4 -6.64 9.66 -6.14
CA ARG A 4 -5.71 10.44 -5.32
C ARG A 4 -6.20 10.57 -3.89
N LEU A 5 -7.48 10.80 -3.71
CA LEU A 5 -8.08 10.88 -2.38
C LEU A 5 -8.00 9.53 -1.68
N ALA A 6 -8.31 8.45 -2.39
CA ALA A 6 -8.20 7.10 -1.85
C ALA A 6 -6.76 6.78 -1.43
N LEU A 7 -5.78 7.19 -2.25
CA LEU A 7 -4.37 7.02 -1.91
C LEU A 7 -4.00 7.77 -0.63
N ALA A 8 -4.39 9.05 -0.54
CA ALA A 8 -4.07 9.87 0.62
C ALA A 8 -4.67 9.30 1.90
N VAL A 9 -5.92 8.89 1.86
CA VAL A 9 -6.60 8.29 3.02
C VAL A 9 -5.98 6.94 3.38
N SER A 10 -5.63 6.13 2.39
CA SER A 10 -4.99 4.83 2.61
C SER A 10 -3.62 4.99 3.27
N LEU A 11 -2.84 5.98 2.81
CA LEU A 11 -1.53 6.27 3.39
C LEU A 11 -1.66 6.71 4.83
N LEU A 12 -2.59 7.63 5.11
CA LEU A 12 -2.83 8.11 6.47
C LEU A 12 -3.26 6.96 7.38
N HIS A 13 -4.18 6.12 6.91
CA HIS A 13 -4.63 4.96 7.66
C HIS A 13 -3.47 4.00 7.96
N PHE A 14 -2.62 3.75 6.97
CA PHE A 14 -1.44 2.90 7.16
C PHE A 14 -0.51 3.47 8.22
N LEU A 15 -0.23 4.77 8.16
CA LEU A 15 0.67 5.41 9.12
C LEU A 15 0.13 5.32 10.55
N GLU A 16 -1.18 5.38 10.73
CA GLU A 16 -1.82 5.30 12.05
C GLU A 16 -1.98 3.87 12.54
N ALA A 17 -2.43 2.96 11.68
CA ALA A 17 -2.82 1.59 12.07
C ALA A 17 -1.76 0.54 11.77
N GLY A 18 -0.77 0.85 10.93
CA GLY A 18 0.27 -0.10 10.53
C GLY A 18 -0.14 -1.06 9.42
N ARG A 19 -1.32 -0.88 8.86
CA ARG A 19 -1.83 -1.70 7.76
C ARG A 19 -2.74 -0.86 6.87
N PRO A 20 -2.90 -1.22 5.57
CA PRO A 20 -3.80 -0.48 4.70
C PRO A 20 -5.26 -0.72 5.12
N PRO A 21 -6.16 0.22 4.81
CA PRO A 21 -7.57 0.04 5.12
C PRO A 21 -8.20 -1.02 4.21
N THR A 22 -9.24 -1.67 4.72
CA THR A 22 -10.09 -2.49 3.87
C THR A 22 -10.92 -1.58 2.97
N ARG A 23 -11.52 -2.15 1.93
CA ARG A 23 -12.39 -1.37 1.05
C ARG A 23 -13.54 -0.71 1.83
N ALA A 24 -14.13 -1.44 2.78
CA ALA A 24 -15.21 -0.92 3.60
C ALA A 24 -14.73 0.23 4.50
N GLN A 25 -13.56 0.09 5.11
CA GLN A 25 -12.98 1.15 5.96
C GLN A 25 -12.67 2.40 5.15
N LEU A 26 -12.10 2.23 3.96
CA LEU A 26 -11.79 3.36 3.10
C LEU A 26 -13.06 4.07 2.64
N ALA A 27 -14.09 3.32 2.24
CA ALA A 27 -15.36 3.89 1.84
C ALA A 27 -15.98 4.69 3.00
N ALA A 28 -15.90 4.18 4.22
CA ALA A 28 -16.42 4.88 5.41
C ALA A 28 -15.68 6.20 5.64
N GLU A 29 -14.36 6.19 5.54
CA GLU A 29 -13.54 7.40 5.75
C GLU A 29 -13.76 8.44 4.65
N LEU A 30 -14.09 7.99 3.44
CA LEU A 30 -14.42 8.88 2.33
C LEU A 30 -15.87 9.37 2.36
N GLY A 31 -16.68 8.90 3.31
CA GLY A 31 -18.07 9.29 3.39
C GLY A 31 -18.99 8.60 2.40
N LEU A 32 -18.58 7.46 1.87
CA LEU A 32 -19.30 6.72 0.84
C LEU A 32 -20.17 5.59 1.40
N THR A 33 -20.64 5.73 2.64
CA THR A 33 -21.40 4.66 3.30
C THR A 33 -22.88 4.95 3.44
N ASP A 34 -23.40 5.96 2.76
CA ASP A 34 -24.82 6.27 2.82
C ASP A 34 -25.64 5.14 2.20
N ALA A 35 -26.50 4.54 3.00
CA ALA A 35 -27.32 3.42 2.59
C ALA A 35 -28.29 3.77 1.44
N SER A 36 -28.72 5.03 1.35
CA SER A 36 -29.64 5.46 0.28
C SER A 36 -28.98 5.52 -1.08
N ASN A 37 -27.64 5.64 -1.11
CA ASN A 37 -26.85 5.73 -2.33
C ASN A 37 -25.82 4.60 -2.40
N ALA A 38 -26.06 3.49 -1.76
CA ALA A 38 -25.08 2.41 -1.63
C ALA A 38 -24.56 1.88 -2.96
N TRP A 39 -25.32 2.02 -4.01
CA TRP A 39 -24.98 1.58 -5.36
C TRP A 39 -23.92 2.44 -6.01
N ASP A 40 -24.15 3.75 -5.99
CA ASP A 40 -23.32 4.72 -6.72
C ASP A 40 -22.20 5.28 -5.82
N ALA A 41 -22.41 5.25 -4.51
CA ALA A 41 -21.48 5.85 -3.57
C ALA A 41 -20.39 4.89 -3.11
N ARG A 42 -20.50 3.59 -3.38
CA ARG A 42 -19.48 2.61 -3.00
C ARG A 42 -18.20 2.86 -3.78
N LEU A 43 -17.08 2.82 -3.07
CA LEU A 43 -15.79 2.89 -3.73
C LEU A 43 -15.65 1.69 -4.67
N PRO A 44 -15.50 1.89 -5.98
CA PRO A 44 -15.30 0.78 -6.90
C PRO A 44 -14.10 -0.06 -6.53
N LEU A 45 -14.21 -1.37 -6.67
CA LEU A 45 -13.10 -2.27 -6.35
C LEU A 45 -11.85 -1.92 -7.13
N ALA A 46 -12.00 -1.60 -8.42
CA ALA A 46 -10.86 -1.22 -9.26
C ALA A 46 -10.14 0.02 -8.71
N ASP A 47 -10.89 1.03 -8.25
CA ASP A 47 -10.29 2.24 -7.68
C ASP A 47 -9.59 1.95 -6.36
N HIS A 48 -10.16 1.08 -5.54
CA HIS A 48 -9.52 0.64 -4.30
C HIS A 48 -8.20 -0.09 -4.58
N LEU A 49 -8.21 -1.01 -5.55
CA LEU A 49 -7.00 -1.76 -5.92
C LEU A 49 -5.93 -0.84 -6.51
N GLN A 50 -6.32 0.12 -7.35
CA GLN A 50 -5.37 1.11 -7.87
C GLN A 50 -4.81 1.99 -6.75
N GLY A 51 -5.64 2.34 -5.78
CA GLY A 51 -5.20 3.08 -4.60
C GLY A 51 -4.16 2.31 -3.79
N LEU A 52 -4.35 1.00 -3.63
CA LEU A 52 -3.37 0.16 -2.93
C LEU A 52 -2.04 0.08 -3.70
N LEU A 53 -2.08 0.03 -5.03
CA LEU A 53 -0.86 0.07 -5.84
C LEU A 53 -0.14 1.40 -5.69
N GLY A 54 -0.88 2.51 -5.67
CA GLY A 54 -0.31 3.83 -5.41
C GLY A 54 0.31 3.92 -4.02
N LEU A 55 -0.36 3.33 -3.02
CA LEU A 55 0.16 3.25 -1.67
C LEU A 55 1.50 2.50 -1.64
N ALA A 56 1.61 1.39 -2.38
CA ALA A 56 2.84 0.62 -2.45
C ALA A 56 4.00 1.48 -2.99
N THR A 57 3.76 2.23 -4.06
CA THR A 57 4.76 3.13 -4.62
C THR A 57 5.18 4.21 -3.63
N GLU A 58 4.22 4.81 -2.93
CA GLU A 58 4.53 5.84 -1.92
C GLU A 58 5.28 5.26 -0.72
N LEU A 59 4.91 4.07 -0.27
CA LEU A 59 5.62 3.43 0.84
C LEU A 59 7.08 3.14 0.50
N ALA A 60 7.34 2.70 -0.74
CA ALA A 60 8.72 2.48 -1.19
C ALA A 60 9.51 3.78 -1.21
N ARG A 61 8.91 4.85 -1.73
CA ARG A 61 9.54 6.18 -1.77
C ARG A 61 9.81 6.71 -0.37
N LEU A 62 8.84 6.62 0.52
CA LEU A 62 8.96 7.10 1.90
C LEU A 62 9.96 6.27 2.70
N SER A 63 10.09 4.97 2.40
CA SER A 63 11.07 4.11 3.06
C SER A 63 12.49 4.59 2.77
N VAL A 64 12.79 4.93 1.53
CA VAL A 64 14.09 5.51 1.16
C VAL A 64 14.32 6.82 1.91
N GLY A 65 13.33 7.71 1.89
CA GLY A 65 13.41 9.00 2.58
C GLY A 65 13.60 8.86 4.09
N SER A 66 12.96 7.87 4.71
CA SER A 66 13.08 7.65 6.15
C SER A 66 14.49 7.25 6.56
N VAL A 67 15.18 6.47 5.74
CA VAL A 67 16.56 6.08 6.01
C VAL A 67 17.51 7.27 5.84
N ILE A 68 17.25 8.12 4.88
CA ILE A 68 18.03 9.36 4.69
C ILE A 68 17.88 10.26 5.92
N ALA A 69 16.67 10.39 6.47
CA ALA A 69 16.37 11.26 7.61
C ALA A 69 16.79 10.66 8.95
N GLU A 70 16.57 9.36 9.15
CA GLU A 70 16.70 8.70 10.46
C GLU A 70 17.81 7.67 10.53
N GLY A 71 18.40 7.30 9.39
CA GLY A 71 19.47 6.29 9.35
C GLY A 71 18.96 4.90 9.75
N ALA A 72 19.79 4.19 10.49
CA ALA A 72 19.48 2.82 10.91
C ALA A 72 18.33 2.70 11.90
N SER A 73 17.88 3.82 12.50
CA SER A 73 16.75 3.80 13.43
C SER A 73 15.40 3.87 12.74
N ALA A 74 15.37 4.05 11.40
CA ALA A 74 14.13 4.14 10.65
C ALA A 74 13.30 2.86 10.79
N ARG A 75 12.04 3.00 11.18
CA ARG A 75 11.11 1.87 11.35
C ARG A 75 10.23 1.63 10.13
N LEU A 76 10.05 2.66 9.32
CA LEU A 76 9.14 2.58 8.18
C LEU A 76 9.52 1.49 7.18
N PRO A 77 10.82 1.27 6.83
CA PRO A 77 11.15 0.22 5.88
C PRO A 77 10.64 -1.16 6.25
N GLY A 78 10.80 -1.56 7.52
CA GLY A 78 10.31 -2.86 7.99
C GLY A 78 8.80 -2.97 7.90
N ARG A 79 8.09 -1.91 8.29
CA ARG A 79 6.63 -1.86 8.23
C ARG A 79 6.14 -1.88 6.78
N ALA A 80 6.84 -1.16 5.91
CA ALA A 80 6.51 -1.15 4.48
C ALA A 80 6.75 -2.53 3.85
N LEU A 81 7.83 -3.20 4.23
CA LEU A 81 8.12 -4.54 3.74
C LEU A 81 6.98 -5.50 4.05
N ASP A 82 6.50 -5.50 5.30
CA ASP A 82 5.41 -6.35 5.73
C ASP A 82 4.12 -6.03 4.95
N CYS A 83 3.81 -4.75 4.81
CA CYS A 83 2.63 -4.30 4.09
C CYS A 83 2.67 -4.72 2.62
N LEU A 84 3.80 -4.49 1.95
CA LEU A 84 3.93 -4.82 0.52
C LEU A 84 3.91 -6.33 0.28
N THR A 85 4.47 -7.10 1.19
CA THR A 85 4.42 -8.56 1.13
C THR A 85 2.97 -9.05 1.21
N ASP A 86 2.20 -8.49 2.14
CA ASP A 86 0.79 -8.85 2.29
C ASP A 86 -0.05 -8.40 1.10
N LEU A 87 0.20 -7.21 0.57
CA LEU A 87 -0.50 -6.72 -0.62
C LEU A 87 -0.24 -7.62 -1.82
N ARG A 88 1.02 -8.00 -2.04
CA ARG A 88 1.38 -8.88 -3.16
C ARG A 88 0.69 -10.23 -3.03
N ARG A 89 0.67 -10.77 -1.82
CA ARG A 89 -0.02 -12.03 -1.55
C ARG A 89 -1.52 -11.92 -1.87
N GLY A 90 -2.15 -10.84 -1.44
CA GLY A 90 -3.57 -10.58 -1.72
C GLY A 90 -3.86 -10.46 -3.21
N PHE A 91 -3.04 -9.71 -3.95
CA PHE A 91 -3.21 -9.56 -5.39
C PHE A 91 -3.01 -10.89 -6.13
N ARG A 92 -2.09 -11.73 -5.68
CA ARG A 92 -1.89 -13.06 -6.26
C ARG A 92 -3.10 -13.97 -6.06
N LEU A 93 -3.76 -13.87 -4.93
CA LEU A 93 -5.00 -14.61 -4.68
C LEU A 93 -6.11 -14.16 -5.63
N LEU A 94 -6.21 -12.85 -5.89
CA LEU A 94 -7.18 -12.32 -6.85
C LEU A 94 -6.84 -12.74 -8.28
N ALA A 95 -5.56 -12.86 -8.61
CA ALA A 95 -5.12 -13.24 -9.96
C ALA A 95 -5.58 -14.64 -10.36
N ARG A 96 -5.85 -15.51 -9.41
CA ARG A 96 -6.38 -16.86 -9.69
C ARG A 96 -7.74 -16.82 -10.38
N ASP A 97 -8.48 -15.73 -10.19
CA ASP A 97 -9.79 -15.55 -10.80
C ASP A 97 -9.73 -14.86 -12.17
N GLY A 98 -8.52 -14.64 -12.71
CA GLY A 98 -8.34 -14.28 -14.11
C GLY A 98 -8.37 -12.81 -14.49
N GLY A 99 -8.05 -11.89 -13.58
CA GLY A 99 -8.04 -10.46 -13.91
C GLY A 99 -6.71 -9.99 -14.54
N GLU A 100 -6.78 -9.27 -15.65
CA GLU A 100 -5.60 -8.66 -16.30
C GLU A 100 -4.91 -7.65 -15.38
N LEU A 101 -5.70 -6.93 -14.60
CA LEU A 101 -5.19 -5.96 -13.62
C LEU A 101 -4.21 -6.62 -12.66
N CYS A 102 -4.47 -7.87 -12.28
CA CYS A 102 -3.66 -8.56 -11.29
C CYS A 102 -2.27 -8.95 -11.79
N GLY A 103 -2.12 -9.19 -13.11
CA GLY A 103 -0.81 -9.51 -13.69
C GLY A 103 0.16 -8.33 -13.65
N SER A 104 -0.30 -7.15 -14.10
CA SER A 104 0.53 -5.93 -14.05
C SER A 104 0.73 -5.45 -12.62
N ALA A 105 -0.25 -5.68 -11.74
CA ALA A 105 -0.14 -5.34 -10.32
C ALA A 105 0.95 -6.16 -9.65
N ASP A 106 1.04 -7.45 -9.92
CA ASP A 106 2.09 -8.30 -9.34
C ASP A 106 3.48 -7.81 -9.75
N ALA A 107 3.68 -7.47 -11.02
CA ALA A 107 4.95 -6.94 -11.51
C ALA A 107 5.31 -5.61 -10.83
N ARG A 108 4.33 -4.71 -10.66
CA ARG A 108 4.55 -3.43 -9.99
C ARG A 108 4.88 -3.62 -8.52
N LEU A 109 4.13 -4.48 -7.82
CA LEU A 109 4.39 -4.77 -6.41
C LEU A 109 5.74 -5.45 -6.22
N ALA A 110 6.14 -6.34 -7.15
CA ALA A 110 7.47 -6.96 -7.09
C ALA A 110 8.58 -5.91 -7.18
N ARG A 111 8.44 -4.91 -8.04
CA ARG A 111 9.42 -3.83 -8.16
C ARG A 111 9.50 -2.97 -6.91
N GLU A 112 8.33 -2.60 -6.37
CA GLU A 112 8.29 -1.78 -5.15
C GLU A 112 8.81 -2.56 -3.94
N LEU A 113 8.48 -3.84 -3.86
CA LEU A 113 8.96 -4.73 -2.81
C LEU A 113 10.48 -4.87 -2.86
N ALA A 114 11.06 -5.03 -4.06
CA ALA A 114 12.51 -5.11 -4.23
C ALA A 114 13.22 -3.85 -3.73
N LYS A 115 12.66 -2.67 -4.00
CA LYS A 115 13.21 -1.40 -3.50
C LYS A 115 13.23 -1.37 -1.98
N VAL A 116 12.13 -1.79 -1.35
CA VAL A 116 12.02 -1.79 0.12
C VAL A 116 12.94 -2.86 0.73
N GLU A 117 13.05 -4.02 0.09
CA GLU A 117 13.98 -5.07 0.54
C GLU A 117 15.42 -4.57 0.56
N ASP A 118 15.83 -3.82 -0.48
CA ASP A 118 17.17 -3.24 -0.55
C ASP A 118 17.39 -2.25 0.59
N VAL A 119 16.39 -1.43 0.90
CA VAL A 119 16.46 -0.47 2.01
C VAL A 119 16.57 -1.19 3.35
N VAL A 120 15.76 -2.21 3.56
CA VAL A 120 15.77 -3.01 4.80
C VAL A 120 17.13 -3.69 4.98
N TYR A 121 17.68 -4.23 3.90
CA TYR A 121 19.01 -4.86 3.92
C TYR A 121 20.10 -3.85 4.30
N ASP A 122 20.05 -2.66 3.69
CA ASP A 122 21.00 -1.59 3.99
C ASP A 122 20.94 -1.16 5.46
N VAL A 123 19.73 -1.01 6.00
CA VAL A 123 19.52 -0.68 7.42
C VAL A 123 20.10 -1.77 8.32
N ALA A 124 19.86 -3.04 7.97
CA ALA A 124 20.38 -4.16 8.74
C ALA A 124 21.92 -4.17 8.76
N LEU A 125 22.56 -3.86 7.63
CA LEU A 125 24.02 -3.76 7.56
C LEU A 125 24.56 -2.62 8.43
N ARG A 126 23.88 -1.47 8.43
CA ARG A 126 24.29 -0.32 9.25
C ARG A 126 24.20 -0.64 10.75
N LYS A 127 23.22 -1.42 11.15
CA LYS A 127 23.05 -1.81 12.57
C LYS A 127 24.15 -2.73 13.06
N ARG A 128 24.82 -3.46 12.16
CA ARG A 128 25.92 -4.36 12.53
C ARG A 128 27.24 -3.62 12.77
N LYS A 129 27.33 -2.39 12.37
CA LYS A 129 28.47 -1.54 12.64
C LYS A 129 28.26 -0.77 13.92
#